data_676543a55f38feef48974d3b87839a1e
#
_entry.id   676543a55f38feef48974d3b87839a1e
#
_cell.length_a   1.000
_cell.length_b   1.000
_cell.length_c   1.000
_cell.angle_alpha   90.00
_cell.angle_beta   90.00
_cell.angle_gamma   90.00
#
_symmetry.space_group_name_H-M   'P 1'
#
loop_
_entity.id
_entity.type
_entity.pdbx_description
1 polymer ?
#
loop_
_entity_poly.entity_id
_entity_poly.type
_entity_poly.pdbx_seq_one_letter_code
_entity_poly.pdbx_strand_id
1 'polypeptide(L)'
;VIIALPLANNKQMSEIINKLDGKVNKIKFIPELNGTYTFNSNIEDYDGIMLVSSYNGMNRGTNKFLKRSFDIITGIVGCVVLGILYLIYAPKIKKDGGKAMFLHARIGQYLKTFKMYKFRTMYADAEKRLEEMLSKDEKLREEFYKNFKLKDDPRITEVGKFLRKTSLDEFPQFINVIKGEMSFVGPRPVVQKEVDMYYGEENSRKIFMVKPGITGMWQANGRSDVENYDERIALDLYYIRNWSLWLDIIITIKTIKNVIGKKGAY
;
A
#
# COMPACT_ATOMS: atom_id res chain seq x y z
N VAL A 1 18.10 -25.18 -27.29
CA VAL A 1 19.18 -24.19 -27.11
C VAL A 1 18.59 -22.90 -26.59
N ILE A 2 19.27 -22.23 -25.64
CA ILE A 2 18.90 -20.91 -25.15
C ILE A 2 19.98 -19.93 -25.63
N ILE A 3 19.58 -18.89 -26.36
CA ILE A 3 20.45 -17.83 -26.83
C ILE A 3 20.29 -16.64 -25.86
N ALA A 4 21.34 -16.35 -25.11
CA ALA A 4 21.39 -15.24 -24.15
C ALA A 4 22.53 -14.30 -24.56
N LEU A 5 22.32 -13.53 -25.62
CA LEU A 5 23.29 -12.53 -26.10
C LEU A 5 22.73 -11.13 -25.81
N PRO A 6 23.18 -10.49 -24.74
CA PRO A 6 22.87 -9.08 -24.52
C PRO A 6 23.51 -8.26 -25.62
N LEU A 7 22.77 -7.30 -26.17
CA LEU A 7 23.23 -6.37 -27.23
C LEU A 7 23.36 -6.95 -28.66
N ALA A 8 22.85 -8.15 -28.95
CA ALA A 8 22.79 -8.65 -30.32
C ALA A 8 21.72 -7.87 -31.12
N ASN A 9 22.10 -7.24 -32.20
CA ASN A 9 21.13 -6.59 -33.09
C ASN A 9 20.30 -7.66 -33.84
N ASN A 10 19.15 -7.27 -34.40
CA ASN A 10 18.23 -8.14 -35.09
C ASN A 10 18.89 -8.97 -36.20
N LYS A 11 19.91 -8.44 -36.88
CA LYS A 11 20.63 -9.14 -37.95
C LYS A 11 21.46 -10.28 -37.40
N GLN A 12 22.21 -10.05 -36.33
CA GLN A 12 23.02 -11.08 -35.65
C GLN A 12 22.17 -12.18 -35.07
N MET A 13 21.00 -11.81 -34.47
CA MET A 13 20.08 -12.79 -33.93
C MET A 13 19.50 -13.68 -35.03
N SER A 14 19.08 -13.10 -36.16
CA SER A 14 18.57 -13.87 -37.32
C SER A 14 19.64 -14.79 -37.90
N GLU A 15 20.88 -14.40 -37.98
CA GLU A 15 21.96 -15.25 -38.46
C GLU A 15 22.21 -16.46 -37.55
N ILE A 16 22.12 -16.26 -36.22
CA ILE A 16 22.29 -17.34 -35.25
C ILE A 16 21.13 -18.29 -35.31
N ILE A 17 19.89 -17.78 -35.38
CA ILE A 17 18.69 -18.60 -35.47
C ILE A 17 18.75 -19.45 -36.75
N ASN A 18 19.06 -18.84 -37.89
CA ASN A 18 19.17 -19.55 -39.17
C ASN A 18 20.27 -20.64 -39.17
N LYS A 19 21.36 -20.44 -38.46
CA LYS A 19 22.43 -21.48 -38.30
C LYS A 19 22.00 -22.66 -37.43
N LEU A 20 21.05 -22.45 -36.52
CA LEU A 20 20.56 -23.47 -35.60
C LEU A 20 19.28 -24.15 -36.10
N ASP A 21 18.61 -23.53 -37.05
CA ASP A 21 17.37 -24.06 -37.62
C ASP A 21 17.64 -25.43 -38.29
N GLY A 22 16.74 -26.37 -38.06
CA GLY A 22 16.90 -27.77 -38.48
C GLY A 22 17.94 -28.59 -37.74
N LYS A 23 18.78 -27.98 -36.87
CA LYS A 23 19.81 -28.69 -36.06
C LYS A 23 19.37 -28.94 -34.62
N VAL A 24 18.40 -28.21 -34.13
CA VAL A 24 17.89 -28.32 -32.77
C VAL A 24 16.37 -28.24 -32.73
N ASN A 25 15.74 -29.05 -31.86
CA ASN A 25 14.28 -29.16 -31.79
C ASN A 25 13.60 -27.92 -31.18
N LYS A 26 14.33 -27.08 -30.47
CA LYS A 26 13.75 -25.87 -29.82
C LYS A 26 14.83 -24.81 -29.58
N ILE A 27 14.58 -23.62 -30.10
CA ILE A 27 15.41 -22.46 -29.87
C ILE A 27 14.62 -21.50 -28.98
N LYS A 28 15.25 -21.01 -27.92
CA LYS A 28 14.74 -19.92 -27.08
C LYS A 28 15.75 -18.78 -27.15
N PHE A 29 15.30 -17.56 -27.24
CA PHE A 29 16.16 -16.38 -27.16
C PHE A 29 15.59 -15.36 -26.19
N ILE A 30 16.44 -14.51 -25.64
CA ILE A 30 16.07 -13.41 -24.78
C ILE A 30 16.05 -12.17 -25.68
N PRO A 31 14.88 -11.62 -26.03
CA PRO A 31 14.81 -10.37 -26.80
C PRO A 31 15.26 -9.20 -25.94
N GLU A 32 16.04 -8.32 -26.52
CA GLU A 32 16.39 -7.05 -25.87
C GLU A 32 15.21 -6.10 -25.97
N LEU A 33 14.49 -5.92 -24.86
CA LEU A 33 13.40 -4.96 -24.74
C LEU A 33 13.97 -3.68 -24.12
N ASN A 34 14.66 -2.86 -24.93
CA ASN A 34 15.30 -1.60 -24.50
C ASN A 34 14.41 -0.80 -23.54
N GLY A 35 14.70 -0.89 -22.23
CA GLY A 35 14.09 -0.07 -21.19
C GLY A 35 12.64 -0.42 -20.78
N THR A 36 11.97 -1.33 -21.46
CA THR A 36 10.62 -1.78 -21.10
C THR A 36 10.64 -3.11 -20.35
N TYR A 37 11.08 -3.09 -19.10
CA TYR A 37 10.94 -4.25 -18.22
C TYR A 37 9.47 -4.39 -17.82
N THR A 38 8.75 -5.26 -18.47
CA THR A 38 7.37 -5.61 -18.13
C THR A 38 7.36 -6.98 -17.46
N PHE A 39 7.15 -6.98 -16.15
CA PHE A 39 7.03 -8.19 -15.33
C PHE A 39 5.73 -8.89 -15.67
N ASN A 40 5.14 -9.36 -16.39
CA ASN A 40 3.94 -10.02 -16.87
C ASN A 40 3.69 -9.68 -18.35
N SER A 41 4.67 -9.95 -19.20
CA SER A 41 4.49 -9.86 -20.63
C SER A 41 4.09 -11.23 -21.19
N ASN A 42 3.01 -11.28 -21.94
CA ASN A 42 2.73 -12.36 -22.85
C ASN A 42 3.34 -12.02 -24.21
N ILE A 43 3.97 -13.02 -24.79
CA ILE A 43 4.47 -12.94 -26.16
C ILE A 43 3.46 -13.69 -27.01
N GLU A 44 2.84 -12.99 -27.93
CA GLU A 44 1.87 -13.52 -28.88
C GLU A 44 2.48 -13.39 -30.29
N ASP A 45 2.39 -14.44 -31.07
CA ASP A 45 2.78 -14.45 -32.47
C ASP A 45 1.54 -14.24 -33.33
N TYR A 46 1.51 -13.14 -34.06
CA TYR A 46 0.47 -12.83 -35.03
C TYR A 46 1.13 -12.82 -36.42
N ASP A 47 1.02 -13.94 -37.10
CA ASP A 47 1.44 -14.10 -38.50
C ASP A 47 2.91 -13.65 -38.76
N GLY A 48 3.82 -14.09 -37.85
CA GLY A 48 5.25 -13.73 -37.88
C GLY A 48 5.59 -12.40 -37.23
N ILE A 49 4.60 -11.66 -36.68
CA ILE A 49 4.82 -10.44 -35.90
C ILE A 49 4.76 -10.80 -34.42
N MET A 50 5.87 -10.67 -33.73
CA MET A 50 5.95 -10.89 -32.29
C MET A 50 5.40 -9.68 -31.53
N LEU A 51 4.23 -9.86 -30.92
CA LEU A 51 3.62 -8.86 -30.05
C LEU A 51 3.98 -9.15 -28.60
N VAL A 52 4.58 -8.19 -27.91
CA VAL A 52 4.83 -8.25 -26.50
C VAL A 52 3.74 -7.43 -25.80
N SER A 53 2.74 -8.09 -25.23
CA SER A 53 1.69 -7.43 -24.46
C SER A 53 2.05 -7.45 -22.97
N SER A 54 2.05 -6.26 -22.37
CA SER A 54 2.21 -6.10 -20.92
C SER A 54 0.86 -5.77 -20.30
N TYR A 55 0.46 -6.53 -19.29
CA TYR A 55 -0.75 -6.19 -18.56
C TYR A 55 -0.54 -6.23 -17.04
N ASN A 56 -1.22 -5.32 -16.39
CA ASN A 56 -1.32 -5.36 -14.95
C ASN A 56 -2.26 -6.50 -14.56
N GLY A 57 -1.71 -7.52 -13.87
CA GLY A 57 -2.46 -8.70 -13.44
C GLY A 57 -3.72 -8.36 -12.63
N MET A 58 -3.70 -7.27 -11.85
CA MET A 58 -4.86 -6.80 -11.08
C MET A 58 -6.04 -6.36 -11.97
N ASN A 59 -5.80 -5.97 -13.21
CA ASN A 59 -6.85 -5.46 -14.11
C ASN A 59 -7.65 -6.57 -14.81
N ARG A 60 -7.22 -7.82 -14.74
CA ARG A 60 -7.97 -8.95 -15.30
C ARG A 60 -9.27 -9.16 -14.52
N GLY A 61 -10.39 -9.33 -15.21
CA GLY A 61 -11.73 -9.41 -14.59
C GLY A 61 -11.83 -10.47 -13.47
N THR A 62 -11.28 -11.67 -13.71
CA THR A 62 -11.22 -12.76 -12.72
C THR A 62 -10.43 -12.35 -11.47
N ASN A 63 -9.33 -11.67 -11.65
CA ASN A 63 -8.47 -11.21 -10.55
C ASN A 63 -9.12 -10.09 -9.74
N LYS A 64 -9.85 -9.17 -10.41
CA LYS A 64 -10.66 -8.15 -9.72
C LYS A 64 -11.75 -8.79 -8.87
N PHE A 65 -12.41 -9.82 -9.39
CA PHE A 65 -13.44 -10.55 -8.65
C PHE A 65 -12.84 -11.25 -7.43
N LEU A 66 -11.75 -12.02 -7.61
CA LEU A 66 -11.06 -12.72 -6.51
C LEU A 66 -10.56 -11.74 -5.44
N LYS A 67 -9.95 -10.63 -5.88
CA LYS A 67 -9.48 -9.56 -4.98
C LYS A 67 -10.63 -8.97 -4.18
N ARG A 68 -11.75 -8.66 -4.83
CA ARG A 68 -12.91 -8.08 -4.16
C ARG A 68 -13.58 -9.08 -3.20
N SER A 69 -13.64 -10.36 -3.56
CA SER A 69 -14.16 -11.41 -2.67
C SER A 69 -13.30 -11.54 -1.41
N PHE A 70 -11.98 -11.55 -1.57
CA PHE A 70 -11.04 -11.55 -0.44
C PHE A 70 -11.22 -10.31 0.45
N ASP A 71 -11.35 -9.12 -0.13
CA ASP A 71 -11.60 -7.87 0.59
C ASP A 71 -12.93 -7.90 1.36
N ILE A 72 -13.99 -8.45 0.78
CA ILE A 72 -15.29 -8.56 1.44
C ILE A 72 -15.21 -9.53 2.62
N ILE A 73 -14.63 -10.71 2.43
CA ILE A 73 -14.50 -11.72 3.50
C ILE A 73 -13.70 -11.13 4.68
N THR A 74 -12.52 -10.59 4.40
CA THR A 74 -11.69 -9.96 5.44
C THR A 74 -12.36 -8.74 6.06
N GLY A 75 -13.09 -7.97 5.25
CA GLY A 75 -13.87 -6.82 5.69
C GLY A 75 -15.00 -7.20 6.66
N ILE A 76 -15.75 -8.26 6.38
CA ILE A 76 -16.81 -8.77 7.27
C ILE A 76 -16.21 -9.21 8.62
N VAL A 77 -15.16 -10.04 8.57
CA VAL A 77 -14.46 -10.48 9.79
C VAL A 77 -13.94 -9.28 10.58
N GLY A 78 -13.29 -8.33 9.91
CA GLY A 78 -12.79 -7.12 10.54
C GLY A 78 -13.90 -6.24 11.14
N CYS A 79 -15.06 -6.13 10.49
CA CYS A 79 -16.21 -5.38 11.02
C CYS A 79 -16.84 -6.06 12.24
N VAL A 80 -16.88 -7.40 12.31
CA VAL A 80 -17.34 -8.13 13.52
C VAL A 80 -16.42 -7.82 14.70
N VAL A 81 -15.09 -7.91 14.49
CA VAL A 81 -14.11 -7.54 15.52
C VAL A 81 -14.23 -6.06 15.90
N LEU A 82 -14.40 -5.17 14.91
CA LEU A 82 -14.64 -3.75 15.15
C LEU A 82 -15.86 -3.53 16.04
N GLY A 83 -16.95 -4.26 15.84
CA GLY A 83 -18.15 -4.18 16.70
C GLY A 83 -17.81 -4.44 18.16
N ILE A 84 -17.05 -5.49 18.46
CA ILE A 84 -16.59 -5.82 19.81
C ILE A 84 -15.69 -4.71 20.36
N LEU A 85 -14.70 -4.26 19.59
CA LEU A 85 -13.79 -3.18 19.97
C LEU A 85 -14.55 -1.87 20.23
N TYR A 86 -15.55 -1.57 19.42
CA TYR A 86 -16.37 -0.38 19.58
C TYR A 86 -17.14 -0.39 20.89
N LEU A 87 -17.75 -1.53 21.26
CA LEU A 87 -18.47 -1.66 22.54
C LEU A 87 -17.54 -1.46 23.74
N ILE A 88 -16.29 -1.93 23.66
CA ILE A 88 -15.31 -1.84 24.75
C ILE A 88 -14.68 -0.44 24.85
N TYR A 89 -14.28 0.16 23.70
CA TYR A 89 -13.46 1.37 23.70
C TYR A 89 -14.24 2.64 23.46
N ALA A 90 -15.39 2.62 22.76
CA ALA A 90 -16.17 3.83 22.51
C ALA A 90 -16.61 4.56 23.78
N PRO A 91 -17.10 3.87 24.86
CA PRO A 91 -17.41 4.56 26.11
C PRO A 91 -16.18 5.26 26.74
N LYS A 92 -15.00 4.61 26.66
CA LYS A 92 -13.75 5.15 27.20
C LYS A 92 -13.26 6.37 26.40
N ILE A 93 -13.36 6.31 25.06
CA ILE A 93 -12.97 7.41 24.17
C ILE A 93 -13.92 8.61 24.33
N LYS A 94 -15.20 8.37 24.52
CA LYS A 94 -16.21 9.44 24.64
C LYS A 94 -16.24 10.17 25.98
N LYS A 95 -15.42 9.78 26.96
CA LYS A 95 -15.40 10.41 28.30
C LYS A 95 -15.17 11.93 28.28
N ASP A 96 -14.50 12.45 27.27
CA ASP A 96 -14.24 13.87 27.07
C ASP A 96 -15.31 14.59 26.22
N GLY A 97 -16.45 13.96 25.97
CA GLY A 97 -17.58 14.53 25.20
C GLY A 97 -17.48 14.41 23.68
N GLY A 98 -16.34 13.95 23.14
CA GLY A 98 -16.13 13.87 21.69
C GLY A 98 -16.63 12.55 21.07
N LYS A 99 -16.60 12.47 19.72
CA LYS A 99 -16.98 11.26 18.96
C LYS A 99 -15.93 10.17 19.14
N ALA A 100 -16.37 8.89 19.16
CA ALA A 100 -15.46 7.74 19.27
C ALA A 100 -14.60 7.52 18.02
N MET A 101 -15.13 7.86 16.85
CA MET A 101 -14.43 7.71 15.57
C MET A 101 -14.05 9.08 15.00
N PHE A 102 -12.90 9.11 14.34
CA PHE A 102 -12.34 10.25 13.63
C PHE A 102 -12.26 9.93 12.13
N LEU A 103 -12.54 10.90 11.29
CA LEU A 103 -12.48 10.81 9.85
C LEU A 103 -11.28 11.61 9.33
N HIS A 104 -10.39 10.94 8.64
CA HIS A 104 -9.20 11.55 8.06
C HIS A 104 -9.26 11.50 6.53
N ALA A 105 -9.16 12.66 5.87
CA ALA A 105 -9.10 12.72 4.41
C ALA A 105 -7.80 12.10 3.90
N ARG A 106 -7.90 11.16 2.97
CA ARG A 106 -6.79 10.46 2.34
C ARG A 106 -7.01 10.35 0.84
N ILE A 107 -5.92 10.18 0.10
CA ILE A 107 -5.97 9.92 -1.33
C ILE A 107 -6.18 8.42 -1.55
N GLY A 108 -7.16 8.10 -2.36
CA GLY A 108 -7.56 6.75 -2.72
C GLY A 108 -7.36 6.46 -4.20
N GLN A 109 -8.09 5.47 -4.70
CA GLN A 109 -8.04 5.06 -6.10
C GLN A 109 -8.39 6.22 -7.04
N TYR A 110 -7.66 6.33 -8.15
CA TYR A 110 -7.79 7.38 -9.17
C TYR A 110 -7.61 8.80 -8.61
N LEU A 111 -6.74 8.96 -7.59
CA LEU A 111 -6.47 10.23 -6.91
C LEU A 111 -7.72 10.85 -6.26
N LYS A 112 -8.78 10.08 -6.05
CA LYS A 112 -10.00 10.56 -5.40
C LYS A 112 -9.81 10.58 -3.89
N THR A 113 -10.15 11.71 -3.27
CA THR A 113 -10.14 11.83 -1.81
C THR A 113 -11.28 11.02 -1.19
N PHE A 114 -10.98 10.26 -0.14
CA PHE A 114 -11.98 9.55 0.67
C PHE A 114 -11.76 9.81 2.16
N LYS A 115 -12.78 9.53 2.97
CA LYS A 115 -12.74 9.69 4.43
C LYS A 115 -12.39 8.36 5.10
N MET A 116 -11.16 8.24 5.57
CA MET A 116 -10.66 7.06 6.27
C MET A 116 -11.12 7.07 7.72
N TYR A 117 -11.76 6.00 8.17
CA TYR A 117 -12.24 5.85 9.54
C TYR A 117 -11.12 5.38 10.47
N LYS A 118 -11.01 6.02 11.65
CA LYS A 118 -10.11 5.60 12.74
C LYS A 118 -10.80 5.80 14.09
N PHE A 119 -10.41 5.04 15.12
CA PHE A 119 -10.74 5.44 16.48
C PHE A 119 -10.01 6.74 16.83
N ARG A 120 -10.69 7.61 17.57
CA ARG A 120 -10.10 8.83 18.08
C ARG A 120 -9.15 8.49 19.22
N THR A 121 -7.89 8.84 19.07
CA THR A 121 -6.83 8.58 20.04
C THR A 121 -6.36 9.83 20.77
N MET A 122 -6.83 11.01 20.36
CA MET A 122 -6.51 12.31 20.95
C MET A 122 -7.74 12.90 21.62
N TYR A 123 -7.52 13.85 22.53
CA TYR A 123 -8.59 14.62 23.15
C TYR A 123 -9.44 15.34 22.10
N ALA A 124 -10.70 15.66 22.44
CA ALA A 124 -11.63 16.34 21.54
C ALA A 124 -11.15 17.75 21.14
N ASP A 125 -10.38 18.39 21.99
CA ASP A 125 -9.80 19.71 21.87
C ASP A 125 -8.30 19.68 21.46
N ALA A 126 -7.85 18.61 20.83
CA ALA A 126 -6.44 18.38 20.49
C ALA A 126 -5.80 19.50 19.65
N GLU A 127 -6.55 20.10 18.72
CA GLU A 127 -6.07 21.20 17.89
C GLU A 127 -5.81 22.46 18.75
N LYS A 128 -6.76 22.84 19.61
CA LYS A 128 -6.61 23.96 20.52
C LYS A 128 -5.42 23.76 21.46
N ARG A 129 -5.26 22.56 22.03
CA ARG A 129 -4.10 22.20 22.86
C ARG A 129 -2.79 22.34 22.09
N LEU A 130 -2.76 21.95 20.80
CA LEU A 130 -1.56 22.10 19.98
C LEU A 130 -1.18 23.56 19.82
N GLU A 131 -2.13 24.42 19.45
CA GLU A 131 -1.89 25.86 19.28
C GLU A 131 -1.35 26.49 20.57
N GLU A 132 -1.96 26.17 21.73
CA GLU A 132 -1.52 26.64 23.02
C GLU A 132 -0.10 26.16 23.39
N MET A 133 0.26 24.92 23.03
CA MET A 133 1.60 24.38 23.29
C MET A 133 2.65 24.99 22.37
N LEU A 134 2.37 25.10 21.08
CA LEU A 134 3.29 25.68 20.10
C LEU A 134 3.50 27.18 20.33
N SER A 135 2.53 27.88 20.96
CA SER A 135 2.68 29.29 21.32
C SER A 135 3.59 29.49 22.55
N LYS A 136 3.70 28.49 23.43
CA LYS A 136 4.43 28.57 24.70
C LYS A 136 5.85 28.00 24.66
N ASP A 137 6.12 27.05 23.76
CA ASP A 137 7.38 26.32 23.68
C ASP A 137 7.91 26.30 22.24
N GLU A 138 9.03 27.02 22.03
CA GLU A 138 9.68 27.13 20.73
C GLU A 138 10.33 25.82 20.29
N LYS A 139 10.86 25.02 21.21
CA LYS A 139 11.45 23.71 20.89
C LYS A 139 10.41 22.72 20.41
N LEU A 140 9.24 22.67 21.07
CA LEU A 140 8.11 21.86 20.64
C LEU A 140 7.60 22.31 19.26
N ARG A 141 7.64 23.63 18.99
CA ARG A 141 7.26 24.20 17.69
C ARG A 141 8.21 23.73 16.59
N GLU A 142 9.52 23.79 16.82
CA GLU A 142 10.52 23.30 15.86
C GLU A 142 10.40 21.79 15.61
N GLU A 143 10.24 20.98 16.68
CA GLU A 143 10.03 19.53 16.58
C GLU A 143 8.78 19.21 15.75
N PHE A 144 7.68 19.92 16.03
CA PHE A 144 6.42 19.69 15.31
C PHE A 144 6.52 20.05 13.83
N TYR A 145 7.10 21.19 13.48
CA TYR A 145 7.19 21.62 12.08
C TYR A 145 8.18 20.78 11.27
N LYS A 146 9.16 20.16 11.92
CA LYS A 146 10.10 19.24 11.25
C LYS A 146 9.43 17.98 10.73
N ASN A 147 8.51 17.38 11.50
CA ASN A 147 7.93 16.06 11.20
C ASN A 147 6.39 16.04 11.27
N PHE A 148 5.73 17.13 11.58
CA PHE A 148 4.29 17.23 11.90
C PHE A 148 3.83 16.21 12.95
N LYS A 149 4.76 15.81 13.84
CA LYS A 149 4.55 14.87 14.95
C LYS A 149 5.41 15.31 16.13
N LEU A 150 4.92 15.03 17.34
CA LEU A 150 5.67 15.13 18.56
C LEU A 150 6.00 13.72 19.07
N LYS A 151 7.20 13.52 19.60
CA LYS A 151 7.65 12.23 20.11
C LYS A 151 6.80 11.78 21.31
N ASP A 152 6.55 12.71 22.24
CA ASP A 152 5.66 12.51 23.40
C ASP A 152 4.50 13.50 23.29
N ASP A 153 3.49 13.16 22.48
CA ASP A 153 2.38 14.04 22.19
C ASP A 153 1.33 14.01 23.33
N PRO A 154 1.23 15.04 24.18
CA PRO A 154 0.33 15.08 25.33
C PRO A 154 -1.15 15.19 24.94
N ARG A 155 -1.44 15.37 23.66
CA ARG A 155 -2.80 15.35 23.13
C ARG A 155 -3.38 13.95 23.05
N ILE A 156 -2.51 12.92 23.14
CA ILE A 156 -2.92 11.51 23.06
C ILE A 156 -3.45 11.08 24.43
N THR A 157 -4.67 10.57 24.45
CA THR A 157 -5.29 10.01 25.67
C THR A 157 -4.62 8.71 26.10
N GLU A 158 -4.75 8.29 27.35
CA GLU A 158 -4.21 6.99 27.81
C GLU A 158 -4.79 5.81 27.01
N VAL A 159 -6.10 5.85 26.73
CA VAL A 159 -6.74 4.86 25.85
C VAL A 159 -6.18 4.97 24.43
N GLY A 160 -5.91 6.18 23.96
CA GLY A 160 -5.30 6.44 22.66
C GLY A 160 -3.90 5.87 22.52
N LYS A 161 -3.06 5.97 23.56
CA LYS A 161 -1.72 5.36 23.60
C LYS A 161 -1.83 3.83 23.44
N PHE A 162 -2.75 3.19 24.16
CA PHE A 162 -2.97 1.76 24.04
C PHE A 162 -3.43 1.37 22.63
N LEU A 163 -4.43 2.07 22.08
CA LEU A 163 -4.96 1.80 20.74
C LEU A 163 -3.88 1.93 19.66
N ARG A 164 -3.04 2.97 19.72
CA ARG A 164 -1.91 3.15 18.80
C ARG A 164 -0.86 2.05 18.94
N LYS A 165 -0.45 1.74 20.17
CA LYS A 165 0.53 0.68 20.46
C LYS A 165 0.09 -0.69 19.95
N THR A 166 -1.21 -0.94 19.89
CA THR A 166 -1.79 -2.21 19.42
C THR A 166 -2.31 -2.13 17.99
N SER A 167 -2.19 -0.97 17.32
CA SER A 167 -2.79 -0.68 16.01
C SER A 167 -4.31 -0.92 15.93
N LEU A 168 -4.99 -0.97 17.07
CA LEU A 168 -6.44 -1.15 17.13
C LEU A 168 -7.19 0.11 16.68
N ASP A 169 -6.54 1.29 16.70
CA ASP A 169 -7.09 2.53 16.18
C ASP A 169 -7.39 2.47 14.67
N GLU A 170 -6.80 1.56 13.95
CA GLU A 170 -6.99 1.38 12.50
C GLU A 170 -8.13 0.43 12.12
N PHE A 171 -8.69 -0.35 13.08
CA PHE A 171 -9.79 -1.27 12.78
C PHE A 171 -11.02 -0.64 12.13
N PRO A 172 -11.43 0.60 12.42
CA PRO A 172 -12.54 1.22 11.71
C PRO A 172 -12.36 1.33 10.18
N GLN A 173 -11.13 1.18 9.66
CA GLN A 173 -10.86 1.14 8.22
C GLN A 173 -11.53 -0.06 7.52
N PHE A 174 -11.88 -1.13 8.24
CA PHE A 174 -12.67 -2.23 7.66
C PHE A 174 -14.02 -1.76 7.11
N ILE A 175 -14.59 -0.68 7.63
CA ILE A 175 -15.78 -0.02 7.06
C ILE A 175 -15.46 0.50 5.64
N ASN A 176 -14.27 1.11 5.44
CA ASN A 176 -13.85 1.57 4.11
C ASN A 176 -13.63 0.40 3.14
N VAL A 177 -13.15 -0.75 3.63
CA VAL A 177 -13.00 -1.96 2.80
C VAL A 177 -14.36 -2.48 2.34
N ILE A 178 -15.34 -2.57 3.23
CA ILE A 178 -16.72 -2.99 2.87
C ILE A 178 -17.34 -2.00 1.89
N LYS A 179 -17.17 -0.69 2.10
CA LYS A 179 -17.64 0.36 1.17
C LYS A 179 -16.92 0.31 -0.19
N GLY A 180 -15.77 -0.36 -0.28
CA GLY A 180 -14.99 -0.44 -1.50
C GLY A 180 -14.10 0.78 -1.76
N GLU A 181 -13.91 1.65 -0.78
CA GLU A 181 -12.98 2.79 -0.81
C GLU A 181 -11.54 2.34 -0.56
N MET A 182 -11.38 1.25 0.20
CA MET A 182 -10.11 0.59 0.49
C MET A 182 -10.15 -0.90 0.13
N SER A 183 -8.98 -1.50 0.09
CA SER A 183 -8.74 -2.94 0.07
C SER A 183 -8.14 -3.39 1.41
N PHE A 184 -8.18 -4.66 1.73
CA PHE A 184 -7.47 -5.17 2.90
C PHE A 184 -5.95 -5.07 2.69
N VAL A 185 -5.46 -5.51 1.53
CA VAL A 185 -4.04 -5.40 1.13
C VAL A 185 -3.91 -4.43 -0.05
N GLY A 186 -3.03 -3.44 0.06
CA GLY A 186 -2.79 -2.45 -0.99
C GLY A 186 -1.74 -1.41 -0.57
N PRO A 187 -1.41 -0.45 -1.44
CA PRO A 187 -0.56 0.68 -1.11
C PRO A 187 -1.10 1.47 0.09
N ARG A 188 -0.19 2.08 0.87
CA ARG A 188 -0.61 2.86 2.04
C ARG A 188 -1.43 4.09 1.62
N PRO A 189 -2.57 4.38 2.28
CA PRO A 189 -3.30 5.63 2.05
C PRO A 189 -2.49 6.83 2.58
N VAL A 190 -2.26 7.82 1.72
CA VAL A 190 -1.46 9.02 2.00
C VAL A 190 -2.31 10.29 1.95
N VAL A 191 -1.81 11.39 2.49
CA VAL A 191 -2.43 12.72 2.36
C VAL A 191 -1.98 13.38 1.06
N GLN A 192 -2.76 14.37 0.57
CA GLN A 192 -2.42 15.10 -0.67
C GLN A 192 -1.00 15.68 -0.62
N LYS A 193 -0.61 16.27 0.50
CA LYS A 193 0.72 16.85 0.69
C LYS A 193 1.86 15.84 0.46
N GLU A 194 1.68 14.56 0.90
CA GLU A 194 2.68 13.51 0.66
C GLU A 194 2.76 13.16 -0.83
N VAL A 195 1.62 13.16 -1.55
CA VAL A 195 1.59 12.93 -2.99
C VAL A 195 2.37 14.01 -3.72
N ASP A 196 2.10 15.27 -3.40
CA ASP A 196 2.70 16.43 -4.06
C ASP A 196 4.22 16.51 -3.82
N MET A 197 4.69 16.10 -2.62
CA MET A 197 6.09 16.18 -2.24
C MET A 197 6.95 15.01 -2.72
N TYR A 198 6.40 13.79 -2.76
CA TYR A 198 7.25 12.59 -2.87
C TYR A 198 6.92 11.66 -4.05
N TYR A 199 5.69 11.67 -4.57
CA TYR A 199 5.29 10.62 -5.52
C TYR A 199 5.62 10.96 -6.97
N GLY A 200 5.62 12.25 -7.34
CA GLY A 200 5.73 12.67 -8.73
C GLY A 200 4.56 12.18 -9.60
N GLU A 201 4.47 12.65 -10.83
CA GLU A 201 3.34 12.36 -11.71
C GLU A 201 3.27 10.89 -12.13
N GLU A 202 4.41 10.32 -12.52
CA GLU A 202 4.48 8.95 -13.04
C GLU A 202 4.14 7.90 -11.97
N ASN A 203 4.72 8.01 -10.76
CA ASN A 203 4.43 7.08 -9.67
C ASN A 203 3.01 7.23 -9.17
N SER A 204 2.50 8.47 -9.11
CA SER A 204 1.12 8.76 -8.75
C SER A 204 0.13 8.06 -9.69
N ARG A 205 0.32 8.17 -10.99
CA ARG A 205 -0.52 7.47 -11.98
C ARG A 205 -0.53 5.96 -11.76
N LYS A 206 0.62 5.35 -11.47
CA LYS A 206 0.75 3.90 -11.29
C LYS A 206 0.17 3.42 -9.96
N ILE A 207 0.51 4.09 -8.85
CA ILE A 207 0.14 3.64 -7.50
C ILE A 207 -1.34 3.86 -7.23
N PHE A 208 -1.89 5.00 -7.62
CA PHE A 208 -3.30 5.30 -7.38
C PHE A 208 -4.27 4.68 -8.42
N MET A 209 -3.80 3.82 -9.31
CA MET A 209 -4.69 2.96 -10.12
C MET A 209 -5.41 1.90 -9.28
N VAL A 210 -4.88 1.55 -8.12
CA VAL A 210 -5.43 0.53 -7.23
C VAL A 210 -5.95 1.17 -5.93
N LYS A 211 -6.79 0.42 -5.20
CA LYS A 211 -7.30 0.87 -3.90
C LYS A 211 -6.19 0.85 -2.86
N PRO A 212 -6.14 1.84 -1.95
CA PRO A 212 -5.23 1.79 -0.81
C PRO A 212 -5.62 0.65 0.13
N GLY A 213 -4.62 0.09 0.85
CA GLY A 213 -4.80 -1.02 1.77
C GLY A 213 -4.79 -0.62 3.24
N ILE A 214 -5.42 -1.44 4.10
CA ILE A 214 -5.21 -1.40 5.56
C ILE A 214 -3.78 -1.84 5.85
N THR A 215 -3.31 -2.87 5.16
CA THR A 215 -1.92 -3.31 5.14
C THR A 215 -1.38 -3.35 3.72
N GLY A 216 -0.08 -3.51 3.57
CA GLY A 216 0.57 -3.57 2.26
C GLY A 216 2.02 -3.99 2.38
N MET A 217 2.71 -4.01 1.24
CA MET A 217 4.08 -4.50 1.15
C MET A 217 5.03 -3.73 2.09
N TRP A 218 4.90 -2.42 2.16
CA TRP A 218 5.69 -1.59 3.06
C TRP A 218 5.38 -1.89 4.54
N GLN A 219 4.10 -1.95 4.93
CA GLN A 219 3.72 -2.20 6.32
C GLN A 219 4.13 -3.61 6.79
N ALA A 220 4.16 -4.59 5.88
CA ALA A 220 4.53 -5.96 6.19
C ALA A 220 6.05 -6.18 6.30
N ASN A 221 6.88 -5.33 5.68
CA ASN A 221 8.35 -5.47 5.67
C ASN A 221 9.10 -4.57 6.67
N GLY A 222 8.41 -3.95 7.62
CA GLY A 222 9.04 -3.16 8.69
C GLY A 222 8.68 -1.67 8.61
N ARG A 223 7.61 -1.29 9.29
CA ARG A 223 7.09 0.09 9.32
C ARG A 223 8.11 1.14 9.80
N SER A 224 9.04 0.74 10.67
CA SER A 224 10.00 1.63 11.33
C SER A 224 11.32 1.76 10.58
N ASP A 225 11.66 0.77 9.74
CA ASP A 225 12.99 0.65 9.15
C ASP A 225 13.09 1.34 7.78
N VAL A 226 11.95 1.71 7.19
CA VAL A 226 11.88 2.37 5.87
C VAL A 226 11.52 3.85 6.07
N GLU A 227 12.52 4.67 6.30
CA GLU A 227 12.36 6.12 6.44
C GLU A 227 12.27 6.83 5.09
N ASN A 228 12.81 6.22 4.03
CA ASN A 228 12.88 6.80 2.70
C ASN A 228 11.57 6.59 1.91
N TYR A 229 10.98 7.65 1.40
CA TYR A 229 9.78 7.60 0.56
C TYR A 229 10.01 6.87 -0.76
N ASP A 230 11.20 6.93 -1.35
CA ASP A 230 11.51 6.22 -2.61
C ASP A 230 11.43 4.72 -2.42
N GLU A 231 11.89 4.20 -1.29
CA GLU A 231 11.79 2.78 -0.97
C GLU A 231 10.34 2.34 -0.73
N ARG A 232 9.53 3.18 -0.08
CA ARG A 232 8.08 2.93 0.09
C ARG A 232 7.38 2.87 -1.26
N ILE A 233 7.66 3.81 -2.13
CA ILE A 233 7.13 3.88 -3.50
C ILE A 233 7.54 2.63 -4.29
N ALA A 234 8.81 2.22 -4.20
CA ALA A 234 9.32 1.02 -4.85
C ALA A 234 8.61 -0.25 -4.38
N LEU A 235 8.36 -0.39 -3.07
CA LEU A 235 7.61 -1.52 -2.50
C LEU A 235 6.13 -1.54 -2.95
N ASP A 236 5.49 -0.39 -3.02
CA ASP A 236 4.11 -0.28 -3.50
C ASP A 236 4.01 -0.59 -5.00
N LEU A 237 4.98 -0.10 -5.81
CA LEU A 237 5.08 -0.45 -7.22
C LEU A 237 5.37 -1.94 -7.43
N TYR A 238 6.24 -2.53 -6.61
CA TYR A 238 6.50 -3.97 -6.64
C TYR A 238 5.22 -4.77 -6.39
N TYR A 239 4.44 -4.40 -5.37
CA TYR A 239 3.16 -5.03 -5.07
C TYR A 239 2.20 -4.98 -6.26
N ILE A 240 2.05 -3.81 -6.89
CA ILE A 240 1.12 -3.63 -8.02
C ILE A 240 1.55 -4.47 -9.23
N ARG A 241 2.85 -4.52 -9.52
CA ARG A 241 3.40 -5.27 -10.65
C ARG A 241 3.31 -6.78 -10.47
N ASN A 242 3.53 -7.26 -9.24
CA ASN A 242 3.61 -8.69 -8.93
C ASN A 242 2.37 -9.20 -8.20
N TRP A 243 1.27 -8.45 -8.27
CA TRP A 243 0.08 -8.82 -7.54
C TRP A 243 -0.41 -10.24 -7.89
N SER A 244 -0.70 -10.99 -6.87
CA SER A 244 -1.43 -12.25 -6.91
C SER A 244 -2.19 -12.41 -5.59
N LEU A 245 -3.26 -13.21 -5.57
CA LEU A 245 -3.97 -13.50 -4.33
C LEU A 245 -3.04 -14.14 -3.29
N TRP A 246 -2.06 -14.93 -3.75
CA TRP A 246 -1.04 -15.52 -2.88
C TRP A 246 -0.15 -14.45 -2.21
N LEU A 247 0.22 -13.41 -2.95
CA LEU A 247 0.97 -12.29 -2.38
C LEU A 247 0.16 -11.55 -1.29
N ASP A 248 -1.16 -11.38 -1.49
CA ASP A 248 -2.04 -10.82 -0.45
C ASP A 248 -2.07 -11.68 0.81
N ILE A 249 -2.13 -13.01 0.67
CA ILE A 249 -2.08 -13.94 1.80
C ILE A 249 -0.73 -13.82 2.54
N ILE A 250 0.40 -13.80 1.82
CA ILE A 250 1.73 -13.65 2.42
C ILE A 250 1.83 -12.32 3.20
N ILE A 251 1.38 -11.21 2.61
CA ILE A 251 1.39 -9.90 3.27
C ILE A 251 0.52 -9.94 4.52
N THR A 252 -0.65 -10.55 4.44
CA THR A 252 -1.56 -10.72 5.58
C THR A 252 -0.89 -11.47 6.73
N ILE A 253 -0.27 -12.62 6.46
CA ILE A 253 0.43 -13.42 7.47
C ILE A 253 1.59 -12.64 8.10
N LYS A 254 2.39 -11.94 7.28
CA LYS A 254 3.47 -11.09 7.78
C LYS A 254 2.96 -9.97 8.67
N THR A 255 1.87 -9.31 8.27
CA THR A 255 1.24 -8.24 9.06
C THR A 255 0.77 -8.75 10.41
N ILE A 256 0.08 -9.90 10.45
CA ILE A 256 -0.38 -10.52 11.70
C ILE A 256 0.82 -10.84 12.60
N LYS A 257 1.89 -11.44 12.06
CA LYS A 257 3.12 -11.71 12.82
C LYS A 257 3.75 -10.44 13.39
N ASN A 258 3.80 -9.36 12.62
CA ASN A 258 4.36 -8.07 13.06
C ASN A 258 3.52 -7.43 14.16
N VAL A 259 2.18 -7.49 14.06
CA VAL A 259 1.26 -6.97 15.09
C VAL A 259 1.40 -7.76 16.39
N ILE A 260 1.43 -9.09 16.33
CA ILE A 260 1.60 -9.95 17.51
C ILE A 260 3.01 -9.78 18.11
N GLY A 261 4.03 -9.72 17.26
CA GLY A 261 5.44 -9.54 17.65
C GLY A 261 5.80 -8.13 18.13
N LYS A 262 4.84 -7.19 18.14
CA LYS A 262 5.03 -5.76 18.49
C LYS A 262 6.17 -5.08 17.72
N LYS A 263 6.52 -5.56 16.53
CA LYS A 263 7.49 -4.91 15.65
C LYS A 263 6.81 -3.74 14.92
N GLY A 264 7.32 -2.52 15.11
CA GLY A 264 6.83 -1.32 14.42
C GLY A 264 5.57 -0.68 15.00
N ALA A 265 5.22 -0.93 16.27
CA ALA A 265 4.24 -0.13 17.02
C ALA A 265 4.98 1.07 17.65
N TYR A 266 4.43 2.28 17.43
CA TYR A 266 4.89 3.54 18.06
C TYR A 266 4.41 3.61 19.51
#